data_99fabf79cfd7533137803568f3bb35da
#
_entry.id   99fabf79cfd7533137803568f3bb35da
#
_cell.length_a   1.000
_cell.length_b   1.000
_cell.length_c   1.000
_cell.angle_alpha   90.00
_cell.angle_beta   90.00
_cell.angle_gamma   90.00
#
_symmetry.space_group_name_H-M   'P 1'
#
loop_
_entity.id
_entity.type
_entity.pdbx_description
1 polymer ?
#
loop_
_entity_poly.entity_id
_entity_poly.type
_entity_poly.pdbx_seq_one_letter_code
_entity_poly.pdbx_strand_id
1 'polypeptide(L)'
;AAAGRPHRLQQREHRLRRPRQRALPGRGDPVYIRAGRSLADYTTVARDWSANCVRISVHPGHWRYDRTQMAALLDADVQAARAQGLFVIIDWHAIGFPDLYEPIPPPEWGLQADAYLSSIADAADFWRAMAQFYGSDPAILFELWNEPVGDDRHWVSDGAYWDMFRPAWTELTTAIRAISDTIILCSGGRWAHDLSGAAAAPMADPRTAYAWHVYPNEDRGEPDRWFKSLAGLAARKPIVVTEWGFLPDGPGDLTGSIADFAKPFVTNVLDGLGLSHTAWCYSPGAMPALLAADGTSPSAYGAFVQTQLVASATAVPPIFAPGVRS
;
A
#
# COMPACT_ATOMS: atom_id res chain seq x y z
N ALA A 1 35.00 4.64 20.09
CA ALA A 1 33.90 4.00 20.78
C ALA A 1 32.76 5.00 20.89
N ALA A 2 31.79 4.96 20.00
CA ALA A 2 30.48 5.52 20.23
C ALA A 2 29.52 4.80 19.27
N ALA A 3 28.96 3.71 19.75
CA ALA A 3 27.81 3.07 19.16
C ALA A 3 26.57 3.94 19.43
N GLY A 4 26.24 4.84 18.54
CA GLY A 4 25.11 5.77 18.61
C GLY A 4 23.93 5.25 17.81
N ARG A 5 23.07 4.54 18.45
CA ARG A 5 21.61 4.38 18.36
C ARG A 5 20.93 4.18 16.99
N PRO A 6 20.74 2.93 16.62
CA PRO A 6 19.65 2.54 15.72
C PRO A 6 18.30 2.24 16.42
N HIS A 7 18.24 2.27 17.77
CA HIS A 7 17.12 1.70 18.52
C HIS A 7 15.74 2.35 18.35
N ARG A 8 15.63 3.64 18.03
CA ARG A 8 14.30 4.26 17.87
C ARG A 8 13.65 4.00 16.51
N LEU A 9 14.46 3.96 15.45
CA LEU A 9 13.97 3.60 14.11
C LEU A 9 13.64 2.09 14.06
N GLN A 10 14.51 1.23 14.62
CA GLN A 10 14.26 -0.19 14.71
C GLN A 10 13.00 -0.52 15.55
N GLN A 11 12.72 0.21 16.63
CA GLN A 11 11.48 -0.02 17.39
C GLN A 11 10.22 0.44 16.67
N ARG A 12 10.31 1.49 15.82
CA ARG A 12 9.21 1.87 14.92
C ARG A 12 9.10 0.93 13.73
N GLU A 13 10.22 0.48 13.19
CA GLU A 13 10.29 -0.56 12.15
C GLU A 13 9.70 -1.88 12.66
N HIS A 14 9.99 -2.30 13.90
CA HIS A 14 9.35 -3.47 14.51
C HIS A 14 7.83 -3.31 14.68
N ARG A 15 7.31 -2.09 14.85
CA ARG A 15 5.85 -1.87 14.92
C ARG A 15 5.17 -1.92 13.56
N LEU A 16 5.88 -1.57 12.50
CA LEU A 16 5.41 -1.75 11.12
C LEU A 16 5.53 -3.23 10.65
N ARG A 17 6.34 -4.04 11.33
CA ARG A 17 6.65 -5.43 10.97
C ARG A 17 5.60 -6.48 11.38
N ARG A 18 4.41 -6.07 11.80
CA ARG A 18 3.37 -7.03 12.18
C ARG A 18 2.36 -7.19 11.05
N PRO A 19 2.16 -8.42 10.54
CA PRO A 19 1.23 -8.66 9.46
C PRO A 19 -0.22 -8.52 9.92
N ARG A 20 -0.78 -7.31 9.81
CA ARG A 20 -2.19 -7.06 10.09
C ARG A 20 -2.66 -5.87 9.27
N GLN A 21 -2.92 -6.12 8.00
CA GLN A 21 -3.13 -5.00 7.11
C GLN A 21 -4.27 -5.25 6.13
N ARG A 22 -4.87 -4.17 5.68
CA ARG A 22 -6.00 -4.19 4.79
C ARG A 22 -5.95 -2.99 3.86
N ALA A 23 -6.15 -3.22 2.57
CA ALA A 23 -6.45 -2.16 1.63
C ALA A 23 -7.96 -2.00 1.46
N LEU A 24 -8.43 -0.78 1.36
CA LEU A 24 -9.77 -0.48 0.87
C LEU A 24 -9.67 -0.11 -0.61
N PRO A 25 -10.44 -0.77 -1.47
CA PRO A 25 -10.36 -0.56 -2.89
C PRO A 25 -11.06 0.71 -3.31
N GLY A 26 -10.58 1.23 -4.38
CA GLY A 26 -11.31 2.16 -5.15
C GLY A 26 -12.16 1.54 -6.25
N ARG A 27 -13.31 2.12 -6.48
CA ARG A 27 -14.12 1.97 -7.69
C ARG A 27 -14.38 3.33 -8.29
N GLY A 28 -14.50 3.36 -9.59
CA GLY A 28 -14.54 4.52 -10.41
C GLY A 28 -15.80 5.36 -10.42
N ASP A 29 -16.31 5.76 -9.28
CA ASP A 29 -17.33 6.80 -9.18
C ASP A 29 -16.91 7.90 -8.19
N PRO A 30 -17.55 9.07 -8.19
CA PRO A 30 -17.15 10.18 -7.30
C PRO A 30 -17.19 9.89 -5.80
N VAL A 31 -17.90 8.85 -5.37
CA VAL A 31 -18.01 8.39 -3.97
C VAL A 31 -17.14 7.18 -3.68
N TYR A 32 -16.18 6.99 -4.42
CA TYR A 32 -15.33 5.90 -4.65
C TYR A 32 -14.55 5.35 -3.43
N ILE A 33 -14.00 6.17 -2.54
CA ILE A 33 -13.26 5.68 -1.36
C ILE A 33 -14.10 4.67 -0.56
N ARG A 34 -15.40 4.89 -0.53
CA ARG A 34 -16.34 4.06 0.22
C ARG A 34 -17.36 3.33 -0.63
N ALA A 35 -17.20 3.27 -1.97
CA ALA A 35 -18.21 2.69 -2.86
C ALA A 35 -18.81 1.40 -2.30
N GLY A 36 -20.03 1.45 -1.79
CA GLY A 36 -20.72 0.35 -1.13
C GLY A 36 -20.13 -0.09 0.22
N ARG A 37 -19.25 0.70 0.83
CA ARG A 37 -18.62 0.43 2.12
C ARG A 37 -19.17 1.32 3.23
N SER A 38 -19.19 0.77 4.45
CA SER A 38 -19.61 1.47 5.66
C SER A 38 -18.39 1.87 6.49
N LEU A 39 -18.50 2.99 7.22
CA LEU A 39 -17.49 3.35 8.23
C LEU A 39 -17.39 2.27 9.34
N ALA A 40 -18.43 1.48 9.57
CA ALA A 40 -18.41 0.33 10.47
C ALA A 40 -17.43 -0.77 10.03
N ASP A 41 -17.08 -0.83 8.75
CA ASP A 41 -16.11 -1.79 8.23
C ASP A 41 -14.74 -1.65 8.92
N TYR A 42 -14.35 -0.44 9.31
CA TYR A 42 -13.10 -0.23 10.06
C TYR A 42 -13.13 -0.94 11.42
N THR A 43 -14.30 -0.98 12.08
CA THR A 43 -14.47 -1.77 13.31
C THR A 43 -14.35 -3.27 13.03
N THR A 44 -14.99 -3.76 11.98
CA THR A 44 -14.93 -5.17 11.58
C THR A 44 -13.49 -5.60 11.30
N VAL A 45 -12.73 -4.82 10.55
CA VAL A 45 -11.34 -5.21 10.27
C VAL A 45 -10.41 -5.11 11.44
N ALA A 46 -10.61 -4.14 12.30
CA ALA A 46 -9.80 -4.02 13.50
C ALA A 46 -10.07 -5.17 14.47
N ARG A 47 -11.34 -5.54 14.67
CA ARG A 47 -11.76 -6.52 15.68
C ARG A 47 -11.82 -7.93 15.14
N ASP A 48 -12.56 -8.13 14.06
CA ASP A 48 -12.87 -9.49 13.58
C ASP A 48 -11.74 -10.04 12.68
N TRP A 49 -11.00 -9.14 12.02
CA TRP A 49 -9.82 -9.52 11.23
C TRP A 49 -8.51 -9.27 11.98
N SER A 50 -8.56 -8.65 13.14
CA SER A 50 -7.35 -8.29 13.91
C SER A 50 -6.33 -7.48 13.11
N ALA A 51 -6.76 -6.68 12.14
CA ALA A 51 -5.90 -5.78 11.42
C ALA A 51 -5.39 -4.66 12.33
N ASN A 52 -4.18 -4.14 12.03
CA ASN A 52 -3.62 -2.97 12.72
C ASN A 52 -3.31 -1.81 11.76
N CYS A 53 -3.52 -2.01 10.46
CA CYS A 53 -3.30 -1.01 9.43
C CYS A 53 -4.34 -1.16 8.32
N VAL A 54 -4.71 -0.06 7.71
CA VAL A 54 -5.50 -0.01 6.47
C VAL A 54 -4.80 0.87 5.46
N ARG A 55 -4.96 0.54 4.19
CA ARG A 55 -4.55 1.37 3.06
C ARG A 55 -5.80 1.94 2.41
N ILE A 56 -5.85 3.26 2.23
CA ILE A 56 -6.97 3.98 1.63
C ILE A 56 -6.50 4.58 0.32
N SER A 57 -7.04 4.07 -0.76
CA SER A 57 -6.70 4.50 -2.12
C SER A 57 -7.49 5.75 -2.50
N VAL A 58 -6.79 6.80 -2.93
CA VAL A 58 -7.37 8.05 -3.43
C VAL A 58 -7.11 8.19 -4.91
N HIS A 59 -8.18 8.14 -5.69
CA HIS A 59 -8.09 8.16 -7.15
C HIS A 59 -7.82 9.57 -7.68
N PRO A 60 -6.81 9.78 -8.55
CA PRO A 60 -6.47 11.09 -9.08
C PRO A 60 -7.64 11.82 -9.77
N GLY A 61 -8.40 11.09 -10.58
CA GLY A 61 -9.57 11.66 -11.27
C GLY A 61 -10.63 12.20 -10.33
N HIS A 62 -10.88 11.52 -9.21
CA HIS A 62 -11.86 11.97 -8.23
C HIS A 62 -11.37 13.20 -7.46
N TRP A 63 -10.10 13.25 -7.12
CA TRP A 63 -9.49 14.43 -6.52
C TRP A 63 -9.59 15.65 -7.43
N ARG A 64 -9.33 15.48 -8.74
CA ARG A 64 -9.49 16.58 -9.71
C ARG A 64 -10.94 17.00 -9.90
N TYR A 65 -11.87 16.03 -9.87
CA TYR A 65 -13.29 16.31 -10.09
C TYR A 65 -13.91 17.14 -8.93
N ASP A 66 -13.69 16.75 -7.67
CA ASP A 66 -14.17 17.48 -6.51
C ASP A 66 -13.27 17.25 -5.28
N ARG A 67 -12.29 18.14 -5.11
CA ARG A 67 -11.34 18.08 -3.99
C ARG A 67 -12.02 18.20 -2.63
N THR A 68 -13.06 19.02 -2.53
CA THR A 68 -13.76 19.24 -1.27
C THR A 68 -14.50 17.99 -0.84
N GLN A 69 -15.23 17.38 -1.77
CA GLN A 69 -15.94 16.13 -1.50
C GLN A 69 -14.95 15.01 -1.16
N MET A 70 -13.88 14.87 -1.95
CA MET A 70 -12.86 13.83 -1.71
C MET A 70 -12.17 14.01 -0.36
N ALA A 71 -11.79 15.23 0.00
CA ALA A 71 -11.19 15.49 1.31
C ALA A 71 -12.14 15.14 2.45
N ALA A 72 -13.42 15.47 2.34
CA ALA A 72 -14.42 15.14 3.35
C ALA A 72 -14.68 13.62 3.47
N LEU A 73 -14.71 12.90 2.36
CA LEU A 73 -14.85 11.44 2.35
C LEU A 73 -13.62 10.77 2.96
N LEU A 74 -12.43 11.20 2.55
CA LEU A 74 -11.17 10.68 3.08
C LEU A 74 -11.04 10.94 4.58
N ASP A 75 -11.42 12.15 5.04
CA ASP A 75 -11.36 12.48 6.46
C ASP A 75 -12.27 11.57 7.28
N ALA A 76 -13.49 11.31 6.82
CA ALA A 76 -14.42 10.40 7.50
C ALA A 76 -13.82 8.98 7.61
N ASP A 77 -13.16 8.48 6.56
CA ASP A 77 -12.51 7.17 6.56
C ASP A 77 -11.27 7.14 7.48
N VAL A 78 -10.43 8.16 7.41
CA VAL A 78 -9.26 8.29 8.29
C VAL A 78 -9.68 8.35 9.75
N GLN A 79 -10.66 9.18 10.11
CA GLN A 79 -11.15 9.27 11.49
C GLN A 79 -11.76 7.94 11.98
N ALA A 80 -12.54 7.25 11.15
CA ALA A 80 -13.10 5.95 11.50
C ALA A 80 -12.02 4.89 11.73
N ALA A 81 -10.99 4.86 10.88
CA ALA A 81 -9.85 3.95 11.03
C ALA A 81 -9.05 4.28 12.31
N ARG A 82 -8.75 5.57 12.52
CA ARG A 82 -7.99 6.04 13.70
C ARG A 82 -8.74 5.79 15.01
N ALA A 83 -10.06 5.92 15.02
CA ALA A 83 -10.90 5.58 16.19
C ALA A 83 -10.79 4.10 16.59
N GLN A 84 -10.43 3.22 15.68
CA GLN A 84 -10.13 1.81 15.98
C GLN A 84 -8.64 1.56 16.31
N GLY A 85 -7.81 2.59 16.37
CA GLY A 85 -6.37 2.47 16.63
C GLY A 85 -5.55 1.95 15.43
N LEU A 86 -6.13 1.94 14.23
CA LEU A 86 -5.45 1.48 13.03
C LEU A 86 -4.40 2.50 12.55
N PHE A 87 -3.27 2.02 12.08
CA PHE A 87 -2.42 2.79 11.18
C PHE A 87 -3.15 3.01 9.86
N VAL A 88 -2.89 4.13 9.20
CA VAL A 88 -3.49 4.46 7.91
C VAL A 88 -2.37 4.74 6.90
N ILE A 89 -2.40 4.06 5.77
CA ILE A 89 -1.64 4.44 4.59
C ILE A 89 -2.60 5.17 3.65
N ILE A 90 -2.35 6.44 3.40
CA ILE A 90 -3.04 7.18 2.34
C ILE A 90 -2.24 6.96 1.07
N ASP A 91 -2.89 6.49 0.03
CA ASP A 91 -2.30 6.14 -1.23
C ASP A 91 -2.83 7.05 -2.35
N TRP A 92 -1.93 7.73 -3.06
CA TRP A 92 -2.25 8.37 -4.32
C TRP A 92 -2.32 7.30 -5.41
N HIS A 93 -3.56 6.86 -5.70
CA HIS A 93 -3.83 5.67 -6.51
C HIS A 93 -3.69 5.92 -8.01
N ALA A 94 -2.59 6.55 -8.41
CA ALA A 94 -2.22 6.73 -9.80
C ALA A 94 -1.62 5.45 -10.37
N ILE A 95 -1.96 5.11 -11.61
CA ILE A 95 -1.38 4.02 -12.38
C ILE A 95 -0.69 4.60 -13.61
N GLY A 96 0.50 4.12 -13.94
CA GLY A 96 1.33 4.68 -15.00
C GLY A 96 2.27 5.76 -14.49
N PHE A 97 2.85 6.51 -15.43
CA PHE A 97 3.73 7.63 -15.11
C PHE A 97 3.70 8.65 -16.26
N PRO A 98 3.71 9.95 -15.97
CA PRO A 98 3.61 10.99 -16.99
C PRO A 98 4.65 10.83 -18.11
N ASP A 99 4.21 11.02 -19.33
CA ASP A 99 5.02 10.93 -20.57
C ASP A 99 5.64 9.55 -20.87
N LEU A 100 5.34 8.52 -20.06
CA LEU A 100 5.80 7.15 -20.29
C LEU A 100 4.66 6.19 -20.62
N TYR A 101 3.82 5.93 -19.65
CA TYR A 101 2.65 5.07 -19.80
C TYR A 101 1.48 5.59 -18.97
N GLU A 102 0.37 5.84 -19.63
CA GLU A 102 -0.83 6.34 -19.00
C GLU A 102 -2.01 5.46 -19.43
N PRO A 103 -2.51 4.56 -18.54
CA PRO A 103 -3.60 3.68 -18.89
C PRO A 103 -4.92 4.43 -18.99
N ILE A 104 -5.68 4.11 -20.02
CA ILE A 104 -7.05 4.58 -20.21
C ILE A 104 -7.99 3.46 -19.76
N PRO A 105 -8.79 3.65 -18.68
CA PRO A 105 -9.71 2.62 -18.21
C PRO A 105 -10.82 2.38 -19.24
N PRO A 106 -11.30 1.13 -19.39
CA PRO A 106 -12.41 0.81 -20.25
C PRO A 106 -13.67 1.61 -19.89
N PRO A 107 -14.42 2.12 -20.87
CA PRO A 107 -15.65 2.91 -20.63
C PRO A 107 -16.69 2.18 -19.77
N GLU A 108 -16.77 0.87 -19.86
CA GLU A 108 -17.68 0.03 -19.09
C GLU A 108 -17.43 0.03 -17.58
N TRP A 109 -16.29 0.51 -17.14
CA TRP A 109 -16.00 0.66 -15.71
C TRP A 109 -16.62 1.91 -15.10
N GLY A 110 -17.24 2.77 -15.92
CA GLY A 110 -17.85 4.03 -15.46
C GLY A 110 -16.83 5.08 -14.99
N LEU A 111 -15.54 4.86 -15.29
CA LEU A 111 -14.47 5.79 -14.97
C LEU A 111 -14.35 6.86 -16.07
N GLN A 112 -13.94 8.06 -15.70
CA GLN A 112 -13.44 9.03 -16.65
C GLN A 112 -12.23 8.44 -17.39
N ALA A 113 -12.08 8.71 -18.67
CA ALA A 113 -10.97 8.16 -19.46
C ALA A 113 -9.58 8.53 -18.93
N ASP A 114 -9.50 9.66 -18.20
CA ASP A 114 -8.29 10.18 -17.58
C ASP A 114 -8.20 9.91 -16.06
N ALA A 115 -9.03 9.04 -15.51
CA ALA A 115 -9.16 8.89 -14.04
C ALA A 115 -7.85 8.50 -13.36
N TYR A 116 -7.02 7.67 -13.96
CA TYR A 116 -5.73 7.25 -13.41
C TYR A 116 -4.58 8.21 -13.75
N LEU A 117 -4.76 9.09 -14.73
CA LEU A 117 -3.72 10.04 -15.11
C LEU A 117 -3.44 11.00 -13.97
N SER A 118 -2.18 11.30 -13.74
CA SER A 118 -1.77 12.28 -12.76
C SER A 118 -0.48 12.94 -13.21
N SER A 119 -0.43 14.26 -13.19
CA SER A 119 0.84 14.97 -13.25
C SER A 119 1.53 14.92 -11.87
N ILE A 120 2.85 15.16 -11.87
CA ILE A 120 3.59 15.31 -10.61
C ILE A 120 3.08 16.54 -9.84
N ALA A 121 2.67 17.60 -10.55
CA ALA A 121 2.08 18.79 -9.93
C ALA A 121 0.75 18.50 -9.21
N ASP A 122 -0.13 17.68 -9.80
CA ASP A 122 -1.38 17.24 -9.15
C ASP A 122 -1.09 16.42 -7.88
N ALA A 123 -0.15 15.50 -7.97
CA ALA A 123 0.28 14.71 -6.82
C ALA A 123 0.90 15.59 -5.72
N ALA A 124 1.74 16.55 -6.08
CA ALA A 124 2.34 17.49 -5.13
C ALA A 124 1.29 18.35 -4.42
N ASP A 125 0.25 18.77 -5.14
CA ASP A 125 -0.86 19.52 -4.58
C ASP A 125 -1.69 18.70 -3.59
N PHE A 126 -1.99 17.45 -3.96
CA PHE A 126 -2.62 16.49 -3.07
C PHE A 126 -1.79 16.27 -1.80
N TRP A 127 -0.51 16.00 -1.95
CA TRP A 127 0.36 15.70 -0.81
C TRP A 127 0.59 16.88 0.13
N ARG A 128 0.61 18.12 -0.38
CA ARG A 128 0.61 19.31 0.49
C ARG A 128 -0.65 19.38 1.35
N ALA A 129 -1.82 19.11 0.76
CA ALA A 129 -3.07 19.07 1.51
C ALA A 129 -3.06 17.95 2.57
N MET A 130 -2.63 16.74 2.21
CA MET A 130 -2.55 15.61 3.16
C MET A 130 -1.54 15.88 4.28
N ALA A 131 -0.40 16.49 3.98
CA ALA A 131 0.58 16.87 4.98
C ALA A 131 0.03 17.93 5.97
N GLN A 132 -0.78 18.87 5.50
CA GLN A 132 -1.46 19.85 6.36
C GLN A 132 -2.53 19.19 7.24
N PHE A 133 -3.32 18.27 6.72
CA PHE A 133 -4.40 17.64 7.47
C PHE A 133 -3.91 16.57 8.45
N TYR A 134 -2.96 15.74 8.03
CA TYR A 134 -2.62 14.51 8.75
C TYR A 134 -1.15 14.39 9.14
N GLY A 135 -0.31 15.31 8.70
CA GLY A 135 1.14 15.19 8.85
C GLY A 135 1.66 15.22 10.30
N SER A 136 0.83 15.57 11.27
CA SER A 136 1.14 15.49 12.70
C SER A 136 0.79 14.17 13.36
N ASP A 137 -0.06 13.31 12.75
CA ASP A 137 -0.40 12.00 13.29
C ASP A 137 0.67 10.96 12.89
N PRO A 138 1.45 10.42 13.85
CA PRO A 138 2.53 9.47 13.55
C PRO A 138 2.02 8.10 13.09
N ALA A 139 0.73 7.87 13.08
CA ALA A 139 0.12 6.63 12.61
C ALA A 139 -0.42 6.73 11.18
N ILE A 140 -0.25 7.87 10.53
CA ILE A 140 -0.61 8.07 9.12
C ILE A 140 0.67 8.09 8.28
N LEU A 141 0.68 7.31 7.20
CA LEU A 141 1.77 7.17 6.24
C LEU A 141 1.27 7.60 4.86
N PHE A 142 2.16 8.10 4.02
CA PHE A 142 1.84 8.56 2.67
C PHE A 142 2.52 7.69 1.64
N GLU A 143 1.75 7.03 0.79
CA GLU A 143 2.24 6.29 -0.37
C GLU A 143 2.16 7.19 -1.61
N LEU A 144 3.32 7.69 -2.04
CA LEU A 144 3.42 8.80 -2.99
C LEU A 144 2.73 8.54 -4.33
N TRP A 145 2.75 7.28 -4.75
CA TRP A 145 2.20 6.84 -6.03
C TRP A 145 1.99 5.34 -5.99
N ASN A 146 0.82 4.88 -6.41
CA ASN A 146 0.43 3.48 -6.35
C ASN A 146 1.28 2.60 -7.27
N GLU A 147 1.14 2.76 -8.58
CA GLU A 147 1.73 1.85 -9.56
C GLU A 147 2.42 2.61 -10.69
N PRO A 148 3.65 3.11 -10.47
CA PRO A 148 4.42 3.73 -11.52
C PRO A 148 4.90 2.66 -12.50
N VAL A 149 4.69 2.93 -13.79
CA VAL A 149 5.15 2.06 -14.87
C VAL A 149 5.55 2.90 -16.08
N GLY A 150 6.67 2.52 -16.66
CA GLY A 150 7.15 3.09 -17.89
C GLY A 150 6.80 2.23 -19.11
N ASP A 151 7.66 2.25 -20.10
CA ASP A 151 7.54 1.35 -21.24
C ASP A 151 8.06 -0.08 -20.97
N ASP A 152 8.35 -0.37 -19.68
CA ASP A 152 8.80 -1.63 -19.13
C ASP A 152 7.68 -2.69 -19.00
N ARG A 153 6.54 -2.47 -19.66
CA ARG A 153 5.44 -3.44 -19.82
C ARG A 153 5.90 -4.81 -20.33
N HIS A 154 7.11 -4.88 -20.85
CA HIS A 154 7.72 -6.08 -21.39
C HIS A 154 8.59 -6.89 -20.40
N TRP A 155 8.45 -6.66 -19.09
CA TRP A 155 9.12 -7.46 -18.06
C TRP A 155 10.63 -7.22 -17.94
N VAL A 156 11.09 -6.02 -18.23
CA VAL A 156 12.47 -5.62 -17.94
C VAL A 156 12.54 -5.21 -16.46
N SER A 157 13.21 -6.03 -15.65
CA SER A 157 13.39 -5.79 -14.22
C SER A 157 14.86 -5.45 -13.92
N ASP A 158 15.31 -4.32 -14.41
CA ASP A 158 16.67 -3.84 -14.18
C ASP A 158 16.72 -2.47 -13.49
N GLY A 159 15.57 -1.99 -13.01
CA GLY A 159 15.45 -0.67 -12.41
C GLY A 159 15.58 0.47 -13.42
N ALA A 160 15.44 0.20 -14.72
CA ALA A 160 15.68 1.15 -15.81
C ALA A 160 14.96 2.48 -15.66
N TYR A 161 13.75 2.48 -15.09
CA TYR A 161 12.96 3.69 -14.91
C TYR A 161 13.15 4.38 -13.56
N TRP A 162 13.91 3.81 -12.65
CA TRP A 162 14.11 4.40 -11.33
C TRP A 162 14.75 5.80 -11.40
N ASP A 163 15.66 6.02 -12.34
CA ASP A 163 16.28 7.32 -12.54
C ASP A 163 15.30 8.39 -13.03
N MET A 164 14.15 8.00 -13.61
CA MET A 164 13.05 8.89 -13.96
C MET A 164 12.08 9.09 -12.79
N PHE A 165 11.77 8.04 -12.05
CA PHE A 165 10.85 8.13 -10.90
C PHE A 165 11.48 8.84 -9.70
N ARG A 166 12.74 8.59 -9.39
CA ARG A 166 13.43 9.14 -8.24
C ARG A 166 13.43 10.67 -8.15
N PRO A 167 13.65 11.44 -9.23
CA PRO A 167 13.47 12.90 -9.21
C PRO A 167 12.06 13.32 -8.83
N ALA A 168 11.03 12.66 -9.39
CA ALA A 168 9.63 12.94 -9.04
C ALA A 168 9.35 12.63 -7.56
N TRP A 169 9.79 11.49 -7.05
CA TRP A 169 9.67 11.17 -5.62
C TRP A 169 10.40 12.17 -4.73
N THR A 170 11.52 12.71 -5.19
CA THR A 170 12.26 13.76 -4.46
C THR A 170 11.46 15.07 -4.43
N GLU A 171 10.82 15.46 -5.53
CA GLU A 171 9.94 16.63 -5.59
C GLU A 171 8.76 16.49 -4.64
N LEU A 172 8.03 15.36 -4.70
CA LEU A 172 6.88 15.08 -3.82
C LEU A 172 7.31 15.04 -2.34
N THR A 173 8.43 14.39 -2.06
CA THR A 173 9.00 14.35 -0.71
C THR A 173 9.34 15.75 -0.21
N THR A 174 9.94 16.59 -1.04
CA THR A 174 10.26 17.98 -0.68
C THR A 174 9.00 18.78 -0.35
N ALA A 175 7.94 18.62 -1.13
CA ALA A 175 6.66 19.26 -0.89
C ALA A 175 6.05 18.86 0.47
N ILE A 176 6.14 17.58 0.83
CA ILE A 176 5.67 17.06 2.12
C ILE A 176 6.57 17.56 3.27
N ARG A 177 7.90 17.51 3.11
CA ARG A 177 8.87 17.88 4.16
C ARG A 177 8.83 19.35 4.54
N ALA A 178 8.33 20.21 3.66
CA ALA A 178 8.05 21.62 4.01
C ALA A 178 6.97 21.76 5.11
N ILE A 179 6.19 20.70 5.39
CA ILE A 179 5.02 20.71 6.28
C ILE A 179 5.12 19.65 7.37
N SER A 180 5.62 18.44 7.05
CA SER A 180 5.53 17.26 7.91
C SER A 180 6.71 16.31 7.79
N ASP A 181 6.98 15.63 8.90
CA ASP A 181 7.95 14.53 9.03
C ASP A 181 7.32 13.13 8.85
N THR A 182 6.14 13.04 8.30
CA THR A 182 5.43 11.75 8.12
C THR A 182 6.27 10.74 7.35
N ILE A 183 6.07 9.44 7.61
CA ILE A 183 6.72 8.37 6.83
C ILE A 183 6.14 8.34 5.42
N ILE A 184 7.03 8.34 4.45
CA ILE A 184 6.71 8.30 3.02
C ILE A 184 7.04 6.92 2.47
N LEU A 185 6.16 6.37 1.64
CA LEU A 185 6.37 5.15 0.88
C LEU A 185 6.60 5.51 -0.59
N CYS A 186 7.73 5.08 -1.15
CA CYS A 186 8.07 5.27 -2.56
C CYS A 186 7.94 3.94 -3.29
N SER A 187 7.18 3.92 -4.37
CA SER A 187 7.03 2.75 -5.23
C SER A 187 8.18 2.64 -6.23
N GLY A 188 8.60 1.42 -6.54
CA GLY A 188 9.50 1.12 -7.65
C GLY A 188 8.77 1.01 -8.99
N GLY A 189 9.46 0.55 -10.03
CA GLY A 189 8.89 0.33 -11.36
C GLY A 189 8.00 -0.91 -11.47
N ARG A 190 7.51 -1.18 -12.68
CA ARG A 190 6.69 -2.37 -12.99
C ARG A 190 5.50 -2.53 -12.05
N TRP A 191 4.62 -1.51 -12.02
CA TRP A 191 3.45 -1.51 -11.12
C TRP A 191 3.85 -1.75 -9.65
N ALA A 192 4.87 -1.02 -9.17
CA ALA A 192 5.45 -1.14 -7.82
C ALA A 192 6.08 -2.51 -7.49
N HIS A 193 6.27 -3.40 -8.49
CA HIS A 193 6.85 -4.72 -8.25
C HIS A 193 8.38 -4.71 -8.18
N ASP A 194 9.07 -3.85 -8.95
CA ASP A 194 10.54 -3.85 -9.03
C ASP A 194 11.17 -2.75 -8.15
N LEU A 195 11.86 -3.18 -7.11
CA LEU A 195 12.62 -2.31 -6.21
C LEU A 195 14.14 -2.33 -6.46
N SER A 196 14.60 -2.97 -7.54
CA SER A 196 16.03 -3.10 -7.82
C SER A 196 16.71 -1.75 -8.05
N GLY A 197 16.05 -0.82 -8.74
CA GLY A 197 16.55 0.56 -8.90
C GLY A 197 16.64 1.31 -7.58
N ALA A 198 15.64 1.18 -6.71
CA ALA A 198 15.66 1.74 -5.36
C ALA A 198 16.75 1.11 -4.49
N ALA A 199 17.05 -0.17 -4.70
CA ALA A 199 18.15 -0.85 -4.02
C ALA A 199 19.51 -0.31 -4.46
N ALA A 200 19.68 0.01 -5.75
CA ALA A 200 20.92 0.57 -6.29
C ALA A 200 21.12 2.05 -5.85
N ALA A 201 20.08 2.84 -5.89
CA ALA A 201 20.11 4.30 -5.59
C ALA A 201 18.92 4.73 -4.73
N PRO A 202 18.90 4.41 -3.43
CA PRO A 202 17.76 4.71 -2.57
C PRO A 202 17.53 6.21 -2.40
N MET A 203 16.30 6.57 -1.99
CA MET A 203 15.96 7.94 -1.60
C MET A 203 16.87 8.43 -0.47
N ALA A 204 17.28 9.68 -0.57
CA ALA A 204 18.14 10.31 0.43
C ALA A 204 17.39 10.65 1.73
N ASP A 205 16.09 10.88 1.66
CA ASP A 205 15.27 11.20 2.83
C ASP A 205 15.26 10.04 3.84
N PRO A 206 15.63 10.27 5.12
CA PRO A 206 15.79 9.22 6.12
C PRO A 206 14.45 8.63 6.61
N ARG A 207 13.33 9.28 6.32
CA ARG A 207 11.98 8.83 6.69
C ARG A 207 11.23 8.23 5.52
N THR A 208 11.97 7.75 4.52
CA THR A 208 11.42 7.03 3.37
C THR A 208 11.48 5.51 3.62
N ALA A 209 10.37 4.86 3.37
CA ALA A 209 10.20 3.43 3.19
C ALA A 209 9.79 3.17 1.73
N TYR A 210 9.62 1.91 1.36
CA TYR A 210 9.27 1.54 -0.01
C TYR A 210 7.99 0.73 -0.04
N ALA A 211 7.11 1.05 -0.98
CA ALA A 211 5.93 0.28 -1.32
C ALA A 211 6.30 -0.83 -2.30
N TRP A 212 5.72 -2.00 -2.12
CA TRP A 212 5.94 -3.15 -2.98
C TRP A 212 4.65 -3.90 -3.23
N HIS A 213 4.35 -4.19 -4.51
CA HIS A 213 3.19 -4.97 -4.93
C HIS A 213 3.63 -6.36 -5.37
N VAL A 214 2.89 -7.40 -4.99
CA VAL A 214 3.26 -8.79 -5.28
C VAL A 214 2.04 -9.62 -5.65
N TYR A 215 2.03 -10.08 -6.89
CA TYR A 215 1.03 -10.99 -7.43
C TYR A 215 1.68 -12.26 -8.01
N PRO A 216 0.95 -13.39 -8.19
CA PRO A 216 1.56 -14.70 -8.41
C PRO A 216 2.48 -14.83 -9.61
N ASN A 217 2.13 -14.24 -10.75
CA ASN A 217 2.82 -14.48 -12.01
C ASN A 217 3.58 -13.27 -12.57
N GLU A 218 3.85 -12.26 -11.74
CA GLU A 218 4.55 -11.05 -12.19
C GLU A 218 5.94 -11.31 -12.75
N ASP A 219 6.63 -12.34 -12.27
CA ASP A 219 7.96 -12.75 -12.73
C ASP A 219 7.96 -14.10 -13.49
N ARG A 220 6.83 -14.50 -14.04
CA ARG A 220 6.68 -15.68 -14.90
C ARG A 220 7.26 -16.98 -14.32
N GLY A 221 7.12 -17.20 -13.01
CA GLY A 221 7.45 -18.46 -12.35
C GLY A 221 8.92 -18.67 -12.00
N GLU A 222 9.74 -17.63 -12.02
CA GLU A 222 11.10 -17.71 -11.50
C GLU A 222 11.12 -17.96 -9.98
N PRO A 223 11.81 -19.00 -9.47
CA PRO A 223 11.76 -19.36 -8.04
C PRO A 223 12.23 -18.25 -7.10
N ASP A 224 13.21 -17.44 -7.53
CA ASP A 224 13.84 -16.39 -6.72
C ASP A 224 13.27 -14.98 -7.01
N ARG A 225 12.15 -14.90 -7.71
CA ARG A 225 11.57 -13.65 -8.22
C ARG A 225 11.42 -12.55 -7.17
N TRP A 226 10.91 -12.89 -5.99
CA TRP A 226 10.70 -11.90 -4.92
C TRP A 226 12.00 -11.28 -4.44
N PHE A 227 13.04 -12.12 -4.29
CA PHE A 227 14.35 -11.65 -3.84
C PHE A 227 15.09 -10.86 -4.91
N LYS A 228 14.87 -11.18 -6.20
CA LYS A 228 15.40 -10.39 -7.33
C LYS A 228 14.77 -9.00 -7.35
N SER A 229 13.45 -8.90 -7.24
CA SER A 229 12.71 -7.62 -7.20
C SER A 229 13.12 -6.76 -6.02
N LEU A 230 13.35 -7.36 -4.85
CA LEU A 230 13.85 -6.67 -3.66
C LEU A 230 15.32 -6.26 -3.76
N ALA A 231 16.15 -6.98 -4.51
CA ALA A 231 17.57 -6.73 -4.71
C ALA A 231 18.35 -6.41 -3.41
N GLY A 232 17.98 -7.04 -2.31
CA GLY A 232 18.58 -6.83 -1.00
C GLY A 232 18.21 -5.51 -0.30
N LEU A 233 17.23 -4.76 -0.81
CA LEU A 233 16.78 -3.50 -0.20
C LEU A 233 16.22 -3.71 1.20
N ALA A 234 15.47 -4.79 1.44
CA ALA A 234 14.85 -5.13 2.72
C ALA A 234 15.84 -5.21 3.90
N ALA A 235 17.10 -5.52 3.64
CA ALA A 235 18.14 -5.54 4.68
C ALA A 235 18.62 -4.13 5.09
N ARG A 236 18.30 -3.10 4.32
CA ARG A 236 18.83 -1.73 4.49
C ARG A 236 17.78 -0.67 4.68
N LYS A 237 16.57 -0.89 4.18
CA LYS A 237 15.48 0.07 4.18
C LYS A 237 14.17 -0.63 4.56
N PRO A 238 13.24 0.08 5.21
CA PRO A 238 11.92 -0.44 5.49
C PRO A 238 11.14 -0.64 4.18
N ILE A 239 10.44 -1.77 4.08
CA ILE A 239 9.53 -2.09 2.97
C ILE A 239 8.17 -2.42 3.55
N VAL A 240 7.13 -1.94 2.90
CA VAL A 240 5.75 -2.33 3.14
C VAL A 240 5.22 -2.96 1.85
N VAL A 241 4.72 -4.18 1.93
CA VAL A 241 3.97 -4.78 0.83
C VAL A 241 2.59 -4.15 0.84
N THR A 242 2.38 -3.11 0.03
CA THR A 242 1.15 -2.32 0.05
C THR A 242 0.02 -2.96 -0.74
N GLU A 243 0.35 -3.92 -1.62
CA GLU A 243 -0.61 -4.81 -2.26
C GLU A 243 -0.06 -6.22 -2.42
N TRP A 244 -0.90 -7.23 -2.18
CA TRP A 244 -0.68 -8.61 -2.57
C TRP A 244 -1.98 -9.38 -2.56
N GLY A 245 -2.07 -10.41 -3.35
CA GLY A 245 -3.24 -11.28 -3.40
C GLY A 245 -3.16 -12.30 -4.52
N PHE A 246 -4.18 -13.14 -4.65
CA PHE A 246 -4.28 -14.14 -5.71
C PHE A 246 -5.73 -14.54 -5.96
N LEU A 247 -5.97 -15.08 -7.15
CA LEU A 247 -7.21 -15.73 -7.53
C LEU A 247 -6.91 -17.15 -8.01
N PRO A 248 -7.65 -18.18 -7.57
CA PRO A 248 -7.44 -19.55 -8.03
C PRO A 248 -7.63 -19.72 -9.56
N ASP A 249 -8.63 -19.02 -10.11
CA ASP A 249 -9.01 -19.06 -11.52
C ASP A 249 -9.01 -17.66 -12.14
N GLY A 250 -8.07 -16.82 -11.75
CA GLY A 250 -7.97 -15.44 -12.19
C GLY A 250 -7.30 -15.26 -13.55
N PRO A 251 -7.33 -14.05 -14.12
CA PRO A 251 -6.56 -13.73 -15.30
C PRO A 251 -5.06 -13.66 -14.99
N GLY A 252 -4.24 -14.19 -15.89
CA GLY A 252 -2.81 -13.96 -16.03
C GLY A 252 -2.01 -13.82 -14.73
N ASP A 253 -1.66 -12.62 -14.40
CA ASP A 253 -0.76 -12.31 -13.29
C ASP A 253 -1.35 -12.58 -11.90
N LEU A 254 -2.68 -12.65 -11.78
CA LEU A 254 -3.36 -12.89 -10.52
C LEU A 254 -3.57 -14.38 -10.22
N THR A 255 -3.32 -15.28 -11.17
CA THR A 255 -3.58 -16.71 -11.00
C THR A 255 -2.62 -17.35 -10.01
N GLY A 256 -3.14 -17.87 -8.91
CA GLY A 256 -2.34 -18.52 -7.87
C GLY A 256 -3.21 -19.27 -6.87
N SER A 257 -2.56 -19.96 -5.95
CA SER A 257 -3.25 -20.71 -4.90
C SER A 257 -2.66 -20.43 -3.52
N ILE A 258 -3.36 -20.87 -2.49
CA ILE A 258 -2.83 -20.84 -1.11
C ILE A 258 -1.53 -21.64 -1.03
N ALA A 259 -1.47 -22.82 -1.69
CA ALA A 259 -0.33 -23.71 -1.61
C ALA A 259 0.90 -23.18 -2.37
N ASP A 260 0.67 -22.70 -3.60
CA ASP A 260 1.77 -22.37 -4.51
C ASP A 260 2.25 -20.93 -4.38
N PHE A 261 1.39 -20.03 -3.93
CA PHE A 261 1.72 -18.61 -3.81
C PHE A 261 1.59 -18.08 -2.36
N ALA A 262 0.38 -18.08 -1.79
CA ALA A 262 0.13 -17.31 -0.59
C ALA A 262 0.91 -17.81 0.63
N LYS A 263 0.93 -19.13 0.86
CA LYS A 263 1.64 -19.72 1.99
C LYS A 263 3.16 -19.56 1.87
N PRO A 264 3.81 -19.87 0.73
CA PRO A 264 5.22 -19.57 0.52
C PRO A 264 5.56 -18.08 0.66
N PHE A 265 4.72 -17.19 0.11
CA PHE A 265 4.94 -15.74 0.20
C PHE A 265 4.88 -15.25 1.65
N VAL A 266 3.84 -15.63 2.39
CA VAL A 266 3.72 -15.26 3.80
C VAL A 266 4.91 -15.80 4.59
N THR A 267 5.23 -17.10 4.47
CA THR A 267 6.25 -17.73 5.30
C THR A 267 7.66 -17.24 4.98
N ASN A 268 8.02 -17.18 3.68
CA ASN A 268 9.41 -16.92 3.28
C ASN A 268 9.72 -15.44 3.15
N VAL A 269 8.70 -14.62 2.82
CA VAL A 269 8.89 -13.21 2.52
C VAL A 269 8.34 -12.33 3.63
N LEU A 270 7.03 -12.38 3.91
CA LEU A 270 6.44 -11.49 4.91
C LEU A 270 7.00 -11.77 6.31
N ASP A 271 6.92 -13.01 6.76
CA ASP A 271 7.43 -13.43 8.08
C ASP A 271 8.96 -13.53 8.07
N GLY A 272 9.53 -14.15 7.02
CA GLY A 272 10.97 -14.39 6.91
C GLY A 272 11.80 -13.11 6.87
N LEU A 273 11.30 -12.04 6.25
CA LEU A 273 11.94 -10.72 6.21
C LEU A 273 11.33 -9.74 7.22
N GLY A 274 10.25 -10.12 7.92
CA GLY A 274 9.54 -9.26 8.87
C GLY A 274 8.91 -8.04 8.22
N LEU A 275 8.31 -8.19 7.03
CA LEU A 275 7.70 -7.10 6.28
C LEU A 275 6.27 -6.83 6.77
N SER A 276 5.92 -5.55 6.83
CA SER A 276 4.53 -5.12 6.95
C SER A 276 3.81 -5.27 5.62
N HIS A 277 2.49 -5.50 5.67
CA HIS A 277 1.74 -5.69 4.43
C HIS A 277 0.28 -5.27 4.52
N THR A 278 -0.33 -4.94 3.38
CA THR A 278 -1.77 -4.82 3.17
C THR A 278 -2.21 -5.77 2.05
N ALA A 279 -3.22 -6.59 2.32
CA ALA A 279 -3.77 -7.49 1.32
C ALA A 279 -4.78 -6.76 0.44
N TRP A 280 -4.71 -6.92 -0.86
CA TRP A 280 -5.65 -6.38 -1.84
C TRP A 280 -6.80 -7.36 -2.05
N CYS A 281 -8.08 -6.98 -1.98
CA CYS A 281 -8.56 -5.78 -1.30
C CYS A 281 -9.90 -6.10 -0.60
N TYR A 282 -10.26 -5.35 0.44
CA TYR A 282 -11.50 -5.54 1.19
C TYR A 282 -12.71 -5.00 0.42
N SER A 283 -13.08 -5.73 -0.61
CA SER A 283 -14.23 -5.44 -1.49
C SER A 283 -14.73 -6.73 -2.11
N PRO A 284 -16.05 -6.86 -2.36
CA PRO A 284 -16.58 -7.99 -3.12
C PRO A 284 -16.41 -7.81 -4.63
N GLY A 285 -16.08 -6.62 -5.10
CA GLY A 285 -16.13 -6.27 -6.52
C GLY A 285 -14.79 -5.94 -7.16
N ALA A 286 -13.69 -5.99 -6.43
CA ALA A 286 -12.34 -5.87 -6.99
C ALA A 286 -11.67 -7.24 -7.07
N MET A 287 -10.57 -7.36 -7.81
CA MET A 287 -9.81 -8.58 -7.97
C MET A 287 -8.35 -8.38 -7.54
N PRO A 288 -7.79 -9.27 -6.70
CA PRO A 288 -8.47 -10.31 -5.89
C PRO A 288 -9.27 -9.72 -4.73
N ALA A 289 -10.44 -10.30 -4.46
CA ALA A 289 -11.35 -9.83 -3.42
C ALA A 289 -11.18 -10.59 -2.11
N LEU A 290 -11.05 -9.86 -0.99
CA LEU A 290 -11.08 -10.45 0.35
C LEU A 290 -12.49 -10.83 0.80
N LEU A 291 -13.52 -10.21 0.20
CA LEU A 291 -14.92 -10.51 0.50
C LEU A 291 -15.55 -11.31 -0.64
N ALA A 292 -16.45 -12.21 -0.27
CA ALA A 292 -17.32 -12.91 -1.18
C ALA A 292 -18.35 -11.93 -1.80
N ALA A 293 -19.12 -12.41 -2.78
CA ALA A 293 -20.10 -11.59 -3.51
C ALA A 293 -21.22 -10.99 -2.61
N ASP A 294 -21.45 -11.54 -1.42
CA ASP A 294 -22.39 -11.01 -0.44
C ASP A 294 -21.87 -9.71 0.24
N GLY A 295 -20.60 -9.37 0.03
CA GLY A 295 -19.98 -8.16 0.57
C GLY A 295 -19.66 -8.20 2.07
N THR A 296 -19.87 -9.33 2.72
CA THR A 296 -19.69 -9.49 4.18
C THR A 296 -18.85 -10.70 4.56
N SER A 297 -19.10 -11.85 3.96
CA SER A 297 -18.34 -13.07 4.21
C SER A 297 -16.94 -12.98 3.58
N PRO A 298 -15.91 -13.55 4.23
CA PRO A 298 -14.62 -13.68 3.56
C PRO A 298 -14.71 -14.59 2.33
N SER A 299 -14.02 -14.22 1.24
CA SER A 299 -13.73 -15.16 0.14
C SER A 299 -12.77 -16.26 0.63
N ALA A 300 -12.47 -17.26 -0.20
CA ALA A 300 -11.45 -18.26 0.14
C ALA A 300 -10.08 -17.61 0.41
N TYR A 301 -9.69 -16.63 -0.42
CA TYR A 301 -8.50 -15.81 -0.20
C TYR A 301 -8.62 -14.98 1.09
N GLY A 302 -9.77 -14.32 1.28
CA GLY A 302 -10.02 -13.51 2.48
C GLY A 302 -9.99 -14.33 3.77
N ALA A 303 -10.53 -15.53 3.79
CA ALA A 303 -10.47 -16.43 4.94
C ALA A 303 -9.03 -16.84 5.29
N PHE A 304 -8.20 -17.08 4.27
CA PHE A 304 -6.76 -17.31 4.48
C PHE A 304 -6.10 -16.08 5.13
N VAL A 305 -6.30 -14.89 4.56
CA VAL A 305 -5.73 -13.64 5.11
C VAL A 305 -6.21 -13.38 6.55
N GLN A 306 -7.51 -13.52 6.81
CA GLN A 306 -8.08 -13.34 8.15
C GLN A 306 -7.43 -14.29 9.16
N THR A 307 -7.26 -15.55 8.78
CA THR A 307 -6.59 -16.56 9.64
C THR A 307 -5.17 -16.15 9.98
N GLN A 308 -4.39 -15.66 9.00
CA GLN A 308 -3.02 -15.19 9.24
C GLN A 308 -2.98 -13.97 10.16
N LEU A 309 -3.87 -13.01 9.96
CA LEU A 309 -3.95 -11.80 10.78
C LEU A 309 -4.31 -12.12 12.23
N VAL A 310 -5.29 -12.99 12.46
CA VAL A 310 -5.69 -13.42 13.81
C VAL A 310 -4.57 -14.21 14.49
N ALA A 311 -3.92 -15.13 13.79
CA ALA A 311 -2.79 -15.89 14.34
C ALA A 311 -1.63 -14.98 14.77
N SER A 312 -1.29 -14.01 13.94
CA SER A 312 -0.25 -13.03 14.25
C SER A 312 -0.61 -12.14 15.44
N ALA A 313 -1.91 -11.89 15.66
CA ALA A 313 -2.39 -11.12 16.81
C ALA A 313 -2.16 -11.82 18.12
N THR A 314 -2.36 -13.12 18.14
CA THR A 314 -2.25 -13.93 19.35
C THR A 314 -0.80 -14.27 19.71
N ALA A 315 0.09 -14.28 18.73
CA ALA A 315 1.51 -14.60 18.93
C ALA A 315 2.31 -13.48 19.63
N VAL A 316 1.73 -12.28 19.76
CA VAL A 316 2.43 -11.13 20.35
C VAL A 316 1.64 -10.59 21.53
N PRO A 317 2.18 -10.62 22.76
CA PRO A 317 1.55 -9.99 23.90
C PRO A 317 1.32 -8.49 23.66
N PRO A 318 0.22 -7.90 24.16
CA PRO A 318 -0.05 -6.47 24.00
C PRO A 318 1.09 -5.66 24.65
N ILE A 319 1.75 -4.82 23.83
CA ILE A 319 2.86 -3.97 24.31
C ILE A 319 2.38 -2.83 25.19
N PHE A 320 1.07 -2.57 25.22
CA PHE A 320 0.46 -1.59 26.10
C PHE A 320 -0.81 -2.17 26.74
N ALA A 321 -0.70 -2.57 28.00
CA ALA A 321 -1.83 -2.42 28.89
C ALA A 321 -2.03 -0.88 29.07
N PRO A 322 -3.25 -0.33 28.96
CA PRO A 322 -3.48 1.04 29.37
C PRO A 322 -3.10 1.14 30.85
N GLY A 323 -2.05 1.91 31.15
CA GLY A 323 -1.66 2.21 32.51
C GLY A 323 -2.84 2.93 33.16
N VAL A 324 -3.43 2.30 34.15
CA VAL A 324 -4.29 2.96 35.15
C VAL A 324 -3.40 4.01 35.79
N ARG A 325 -3.62 5.28 35.49
CA ARG A 325 -3.06 6.38 36.25
C ARG A 325 -3.79 6.41 37.58
N SER A 326 -3.10 6.05 38.63
CA SER A 326 -3.48 6.35 40.01
C SER A 326 -3.32 7.83 40.28
#